data_4e69de52e897fdc3d0e400bf43362c9e
#
_entry.id   4e69de52e897fdc3d0e400bf43362c9e
#
_cell.length_a   1.000
_cell.length_b   1.000
_cell.length_c   1.000
_cell.angle_alpha   90.00
_cell.angle_beta   90.00
_cell.angle_gamma   90.00
#
_symmetry.space_group_name_H-M   'P 1'
#
loop_
_entity.id
_entity.type
_entity.pdbx_description
1 polymer ?
#
loop_
_entity_poly.entity_id
_entity_poly.type
_entity_poly.pdbx_seq_one_letter_code
_entity_poly.pdbx_strand_id
1 'polypeptide(L)'
;MADKLKFDLVSPERLVLSADVDAVQVPGAEGDFGVLPKHAPFMAMLRAGTLSVQNDGKTQHFELDGGFVDVTPEGVTVLAESIGE
;
A
#
# COMPACT_ATOMS: atom_id res chain seq x y z
N MET A 1 12.65 -1.22 -19.27
CA MET A 1 12.64 -1.36 -17.82
C MET A 1 11.31 -0.91 -17.25
N ALA A 2 10.76 -1.71 -16.39
CA ALA A 2 9.53 -1.31 -15.73
C ALA A 2 9.83 -0.30 -14.63
N ASP A 3 8.97 0.70 -14.51
CA ASP A 3 9.04 1.63 -13.41
C ASP A 3 8.59 0.95 -12.13
N LYS A 4 9.20 1.34 -11.02
CA LYS A 4 8.80 0.86 -9.72
C LYS A 4 8.01 1.93 -8.98
N LEU A 5 7.16 1.49 -8.08
CA LEU A 5 6.35 2.33 -7.21
C LEU A 5 7.02 2.35 -5.84
N LYS A 6 7.34 3.54 -5.34
CA LYS A 6 7.87 3.64 -3.99
C LYS A 6 6.75 3.39 -3.00
N PHE A 7 6.94 2.43 -2.12
CA PHE A 7 5.90 2.00 -1.20
C PHE A 7 6.39 2.05 0.24
N ASP A 8 5.63 2.72 1.10
CA ASP A 8 5.89 2.76 2.54
C ASP A 8 4.65 2.25 3.27
N LEU A 9 4.86 1.31 4.17
CA LEU A 9 3.81 0.79 5.04
C LEU A 9 4.17 1.17 6.48
N VAL A 10 3.32 1.97 7.10
CA VAL A 10 3.63 2.62 8.38
C VAL A 10 2.53 2.33 9.39
N SER A 11 2.93 1.95 10.59
CA SER A 11 2.04 1.92 11.76
C SER A 11 2.36 3.12 12.65
N PRO A 12 1.52 3.43 13.64
CA PRO A 12 1.83 4.54 14.55
C PRO A 12 3.16 4.40 15.27
N GLU A 13 3.65 3.18 15.40
CA GLU A 13 4.85 2.91 16.18
C GLU A 13 6.11 2.80 15.36
N ARG A 14 6.00 2.42 14.07
CA ARG A 14 7.20 2.20 13.27
C ARG A 14 6.88 2.11 11.78
N LEU A 15 7.93 2.26 11.00
CA LEU A 15 7.90 1.93 9.58
C LEU A 15 8.04 0.42 9.43
N VAL A 16 7.03 -0.22 8.87
CA VAL A 16 7.00 -1.67 8.75
C VAL A 16 7.74 -2.14 7.51
N LEU A 17 7.53 -1.45 6.37
CA LEU A 17 8.16 -1.81 5.11
C LEU A 17 8.34 -0.55 4.29
N SER A 18 9.52 -0.42 3.67
CA SER A 18 9.78 0.64 2.70
C SER A 18 10.57 0.00 1.56
N ALA A 19 10.01 0.01 0.36
CA ALA A 19 10.63 -0.66 -0.78
C ALA A 19 10.08 -0.12 -2.09
N ASP A 20 10.81 -0.36 -3.17
CA ASP A 20 10.30 -0.11 -4.51
C ASP A 20 9.62 -1.40 -5.00
N VAL A 21 8.37 -1.29 -5.41
CA VAL A 21 7.56 -2.46 -5.76
C VAL A 21 6.88 -2.26 -7.11
N ASP A 22 6.34 -3.35 -7.65
CA ASP A 22 5.67 -3.29 -8.95
C ASP A 22 4.22 -2.83 -8.82
N ALA A 23 3.51 -3.25 -7.78
CA ALA A 23 2.12 -2.92 -7.60
C ALA A 23 1.70 -3.16 -6.17
N VAL A 24 0.62 -2.49 -5.74
CA VAL A 24 0.03 -2.67 -4.42
C VAL A 24 -1.48 -2.78 -4.59
N GLN A 25 -2.09 -3.77 -3.93
CA GLN A 25 -3.53 -3.91 -3.87
C GLN A 25 -3.97 -3.56 -2.46
N VAL A 26 -4.84 -2.55 -2.31
CA VAL A 26 -5.23 -2.05 -1.00
C VAL A 26 -6.71 -2.30 -0.71
N PRO A 27 -7.08 -2.56 0.55
CA PRO A 27 -8.48 -2.78 0.93
C PRO A 27 -9.16 -1.43 1.19
N GLY A 28 -9.60 -0.77 0.11
CA GLY A 28 -10.29 0.51 0.24
C GLY A 28 -11.64 0.39 0.93
N ALA A 29 -12.05 1.43 1.65
CA ALA A 29 -13.31 1.42 2.38
C ALA A 29 -14.51 1.28 1.43
N GLU A 30 -14.39 1.79 0.21
CA GLU A 30 -15.46 1.72 -0.78
C GLU A 30 -15.22 0.64 -1.84
N GLY A 31 -14.18 -0.16 -1.66
CA GLY A 31 -13.83 -1.23 -2.57
C GLY A 31 -12.32 -1.34 -2.71
N ASP A 32 -11.85 -2.55 -2.91
CA ASP A 32 -10.42 -2.78 -3.08
C ASP A 32 -9.96 -2.20 -4.41
N PHE A 33 -8.73 -1.67 -4.44
CA PHE A 33 -8.19 -1.15 -5.69
C PHE A 33 -6.68 -1.35 -5.72
N GLY A 34 -6.15 -1.30 -6.94
CA GLY A 34 -4.71 -1.47 -7.14
C GLY A 34 -4.04 -0.14 -7.42
N VAL A 35 -2.77 -0.01 -7.02
CA VAL A 35 -1.95 1.15 -7.29
C VAL A 35 -0.75 0.70 -8.11
N LEU A 36 -0.54 1.35 -9.24
CA LEU A 36 0.58 1.10 -10.15
C LEU A 36 1.46 2.33 -10.20
N PRO A 37 2.71 2.20 -10.68
CA PRO A 37 3.59 3.36 -10.80
C PRO A 37 2.95 4.47 -11.63
N LYS A 38 3.23 5.72 -11.24
CA LYS A 38 2.76 6.92 -11.93
C LYS A 38 1.25 7.10 -11.87
N HIS A 39 0.62 6.57 -10.83
CA HIS A 39 -0.81 6.75 -10.63
C HIS A 39 -1.11 8.21 -10.26
N ALA A 40 -2.32 8.66 -10.60
CA ALA A 40 -2.74 10.01 -10.25
C ALA A 40 -2.84 10.17 -8.73
N PRO A 41 -2.51 11.33 -8.18
CA PRO A 41 -2.57 11.53 -6.73
C PRO A 41 -3.99 11.41 -6.19
N PHE A 42 -4.14 10.72 -5.06
CA PHE A 42 -5.41 10.69 -4.34
C PHE A 42 -5.19 10.09 -2.95
N MET A 43 -6.19 10.27 -2.10
CA MET A 43 -6.20 9.69 -0.77
C MET A 43 -7.49 8.91 -0.59
N ALA A 44 -7.43 7.83 0.18
CA ALA A 44 -8.60 7.01 0.44
C ALA A 44 -8.52 6.41 1.83
N MET A 45 -9.69 6.16 2.42
CA MET A 45 -9.78 5.43 3.67
C MET A 45 -9.72 3.95 3.39
N LEU A 46 -9.15 3.20 4.32
CA LEU A 46 -9.03 1.75 4.23
C LEU A 46 -9.94 1.09 5.25
N ARG A 47 -10.44 -0.10 4.88
CA ARG A 47 -11.16 -0.97 5.80
C ARG A 47 -10.22 -2.04 6.32
N ALA A 48 -10.65 -2.78 7.34
CA ALA A 48 -9.91 -3.96 7.76
C ALA A 48 -9.87 -4.96 6.61
N GLY A 49 -8.70 -5.47 6.28
CA GLY A 49 -8.55 -6.38 5.16
C GLY A 49 -7.09 -6.64 4.85
N THR A 50 -6.85 -7.28 3.72
CA THR A 50 -5.51 -7.69 3.31
C THR A 50 -4.92 -6.73 2.31
N LEU A 51 -3.73 -6.23 2.63
CA LEU A 51 -2.89 -5.47 1.69
C LEU A 51 -1.97 -6.45 0.99
N SER A 52 -1.90 -6.37 -0.33
CA SER A 52 -1.01 -7.24 -1.11
C SER A 52 0.02 -6.37 -1.84
N VAL A 53 1.28 -6.74 -1.71
CA VAL A 53 2.40 -6.03 -2.33
C VAL A 53 3.08 -6.97 -3.30
N GLN A 54 3.15 -6.58 -4.56
CA GLN A 54 3.75 -7.40 -5.62
C GLN A 54 5.07 -6.81 -6.05
N ASN A 55 6.10 -7.63 -6.08
CA ASN A 55 7.41 -7.20 -6.52
C ASN A 55 8.21 -8.38 -7.05
N ASP A 56 8.73 -8.24 -8.28
CA ASP A 56 9.58 -9.24 -8.92
C ASP A 56 8.94 -10.62 -8.94
N GLY A 57 7.65 -10.68 -9.26
CA GLY A 57 6.90 -11.92 -9.36
C GLY A 57 6.50 -12.54 -8.03
N LYS A 58 6.78 -11.86 -6.93
CA LYS A 58 6.42 -12.34 -5.59
C LYS A 58 5.35 -11.44 -4.99
N THR A 59 4.52 -12.01 -4.13
CA THR A 59 3.45 -11.27 -3.45
C THR A 59 3.59 -11.45 -1.95
N GLN A 60 3.58 -10.33 -1.22
CA GLN A 60 3.53 -10.31 0.24
C GLN A 60 2.15 -9.83 0.67
N HIS A 61 1.66 -10.38 1.77
CA HIS A 61 0.35 -10.02 2.32
C HIS A 61 0.51 -9.49 3.73
N PHE A 62 -0.24 -8.41 4.02
CA PHE A 62 -0.27 -7.82 5.36
C PHE A 62 -1.73 -7.63 5.74
N GLU A 63 -2.10 -8.02 6.95
CA GLU A 63 -3.46 -7.79 7.45
C GLU A 63 -3.52 -6.42 8.11
N LEU A 64 -4.44 -5.58 7.65
CA LEU A 64 -4.61 -4.23 8.16
C LEU A 64 -5.91 -4.13 8.95
N ASP A 65 -5.89 -3.28 9.98
CA ASP A 65 -7.07 -3.01 10.79
C ASP A 65 -7.61 -1.61 10.50
N GLY A 66 -7.67 -1.27 9.20
CA GLY A 66 -8.11 0.05 8.79
C GLY A 66 -6.95 1.02 8.67
N GLY A 67 -7.25 2.25 8.31
CA GLY A 67 -6.24 3.27 8.12
C GLY A 67 -6.55 4.11 6.89
N PHE A 68 -5.51 4.60 6.23
CA PHE A 68 -5.70 5.31 4.97
C PHE A 68 -4.46 5.17 4.08
N VAL A 69 -4.66 5.49 2.80
CA VAL A 69 -3.61 5.46 1.81
C VAL A 69 -3.49 6.82 1.16
N ASP A 70 -2.24 7.26 0.99
CA ASP A 70 -1.92 8.51 0.31
C ASP A 70 -1.10 8.16 -0.93
N VAL A 71 -1.67 8.42 -2.10
CA VAL A 71 -1.03 8.11 -3.38
C VAL A 71 -0.54 9.40 -4.00
N THR A 72 0.74 9.43 -4.36
CA THR A 72 1.36 10.56 -5.04
C THR A 72 2.04 10.07 -6.31
N PRO A 73 2.44 10.97 -7.22
CA PRO A 73 3.19 10.52 -8.41
C PRO A 73 4.48 9.80 -8.09
N GLU A 74 5.04 10.03 -6.92
CA GLU A 74 6.31 9.43 -6.51
C GLU A 74 6.13 8.07 -5.84
N GLY A 75 4.96 7.81 -5.27
CA GLY A 75 4.76 6.55 -4.57
C GLY A 75 3.47 6.51 -3.79
N VAL A 76 3.41 5.55 -2.89
CA VAL A 76 2.23 5.34 -2.08
C VAL A 76 2.64 5.09 -0.63
N THR A 77 1.92 5.71 0.29
CA THR A 77 2.12 5.50 1.72
C THR A 77 0.82 4.96 2.31
N VAL A 78 0.92 3.83 3.00
CA VAL A 78 -0.21 3.24 3.71
C VAL A 78 0.03 3.41 5.20
N LEU A 79 -0.92 4.06 5.88
CA LEU A 79 -0.91 4.21 7.33
C LEU A 79 -2.02 3.34 7.89
N ALA A 80 -1.64 2.41 8.77
CA ALA A 80 -2.60 1.49 9.36
C ALA A 80 -2.45 1.50 10.87
N GLU A 81 -3.57 1.35 11.57
CA GLU A 81 -3.56 1.31 13.04
C GLU A 81 -2.83 0.08 13.54
N SER A 82 -3.03 -1.06 12.88
CA SER A 82 -2.44 -2.32 13.28
C SER A 82 -2.11 -3.11 12.01
N ILE A 83 -0.95 -3.72 11.99
CA ILE A 83 -0.45 -4.46 10.83
C ILE A 83 0.01 -5.83 11.29
N GLY A 84 -0.61 -6.86 10.70
CA GLY A 84 -0.20 -8.25 10.91
C GLY A 84 0.66 -8.69 9.73
N GLU A 85 1.78 -9.31 10.04
CA GLU A 85 2.72 -9.76 9.03
C GLU A 85 2.67 -11.25 8.80
#